data_81c07276b81e7a11f59c0c4162687305
#
_entry.id   81c07276b81e7a11f59c0c4162687305
#
_cell.length_a   1.000
_cell.length_b   1.000
_cell.length_c   1.000
_cell.angle_alpha   90.00
_cell.angle_beta   90.00
_cell.angle_gamma   90.00
#
_symmetry.space_group_name_H-M   'P 1'
#
loop_
_entity.id
_entity.type
_entity.pdbx_description
1 polymer ?
#
loop_
_entity_poly.entity_id
_entity_poly.type
_entity_poly.pdbx_seq_one_letter_code
_entity_poly.pdbx_strand_id
1 'polypeptide(L)'
;MAIDPSLVLKIKTNIRIKHTALDSDIEDTIEAALSDLSMCGVNVHLVDTQGEMDPLILNAVKLFCKVEYTDDTSKAAEYQRRYDALKSCLMTSGKYREVAAVE
;
A
#
# COMPACT_ATOMS: atom_id res chain seq x y z
N MET A 1 -8.31 7.72 -10.30
CA MET A 1 -8.78 7.82 -8.92
C MET A 1 -7.89 8.77 -8.15
N ALA A 2 -8.48 9.68 -7.40
CA ALA A 2 -7.70 10.63 -6.64
C ALA A 2 -7.18 9.99 -5.36
N ILE A 3 -5.90 10.19 -5.08
CA ILE A 3 -5.29 9.70 -3.86
C ILE A 3 -5.35 10.81 -2.81
N ASP A 4 -5.75 10.46 -1.60
CA ASP A 4 -5.84 11.41 -0.50
C ASP A 4 -4.46 12.04 -0.24
N PRO A 5 -4.35 13.37 -0.23
CA PRO A 5 -3.06 14.01 0.05
C PRO A 5 -2.44 13.60 1.38
N SER A 6 -3.24 13.27 2.38
CA SER A 6 -2.69 12.81 3.67
C SER A 6 -2.02 11.46 3.52
N LEU A 7 -2.51 10.60 2.65
CA LEU A 7 -1.86 9.33 2.36
C LEU A 7 -0.52 9.55 1.66
N VAL A 8 -0.48 10.46 0.68
CA VAL A 8 0.76 10.81 0.00
C VAL A 8 1.79 11.29 1.02
N LEU A 9 1.38 12.15 1.96
CA LEU A 9 2.27 12.67 2.98
C LEU A 9 2.82 11.57 3.88
N LYS A 10 1.97 10.62 4.28
CA LYS A 10 2.41 9.48 5.10
C LYS A 10 3.45 8.63 4.35
N ILE A 11 3.23 8.39 3.07
CA ILE A 11 4.18 7.62 2.27
C ILE A 11 5.48 8.39 2.11
N LYS A 12 5.42 9.68 1.80
CA LYS A 12 6.63 10.51 1.66
C LYS A 12 7.47 10.49 2.93
N THR A 13 6.82 10.59 4.08
CA THR A 13 7.51 10.52 5.37
C THR A 13 8.19 9.16 5.53
N ASN A 14 7.51 8.11 5.14
CA ASN A 14 8.03 6.75 5.28
C ASN A 14 9.23 6.50 4.38
N ILE A 15 9.22 7.03 3.16
CA ILE A 15 10.33 6.87 2.21
C ILE A 15 11.29 8.06 2.26
N ARG A 16 11.07 9.01 3.16
CA ARG A 16 11.98 10.13 3.46
C ARG A 16 12.15 11.11 2.30
N ILE A 17 11.09 11.33 1.54
CA ILE A 17 11.07 12.34 0.49
C ILE A 17 10.33 13.55 1.01
N LYS A 18 10.96 14.74 0.94
CA LYS A 18 10.38 15.96 1.48
C LYS A 18 9.92 16.97 0.44
N HIS A 19 10.46 16.88 -0.78
CA HIS A 19 10.05 17.81 -1.84
C HIS A 19 8.81 17.27 -2.57
N THR A 20 8.20 18.10 -3.41
CA THR A 20 6.96 17.76 -4.10
C THR A 20 7.17 17.27 -5.53
N ALA A 21 8.42 17.23 -6.00
CA ALA A 21 8.71 16.92 -7.41
C ALA A 21 8.23 15.52 -7.83
N LEU A 22 8.16 14.58 -6.88
CA LEU A 22 7.75 13.21 -7.18
C LEU A 22 6.34 12.88 -6.69
N ASP A 23 5.55 13.88 -6.26
CA ASP A 23 4.23 13.60 -5.69
C ASP A 23 3.34 12.84 -6.68
N SER A 24 3.36 13.21 -7.95
CA SER A 24 2.57 12.52 -8.96
C SER A 24 3.02 11.08 -9.13
N ASP A 25 4.34 10.84 -9.16
CA ASP A 25 4.87 9.48 -9.27
C ASP A 25 4.52 8.65 -8.03
N ILE A 26 4.54 9.27 -6.86
CA ILE A 26 4.18 8.60 -5.61
C ILE A 26 2.70 8.22 -5.64
N GLU A 27 1.84 9.11 -6.11
CA GLU A 27 0.42 8.81 -6.27
C GLU A 27 0.22 7.61 -7.20
N ASP A 28 0.93 7.58 -8.32
CA ASP A 28 0.84 6.46 -9.26
C ASP A 28 1.30 5.17 -8.62
N THR A 29 2.37 5.23 -7.82
CA THR A 29 2.89 4.04 -7.14
C THR A 29 1.89 3.54 -6.08
N ILE A 30 1.26 4.45 -5.35
CA ILE A 30 0.21 4.09 -4.39
C ILE A 30 -0.95 3.42 -5.11
N GLU A 31 -1.38 3.97 -6.24
CA GLU A 31 -2.46 3.36 -7.01
C GLU A 31 -2.07 1.97 -7.49
N ALA A 32 -0.82 1.78 -7.91
CA ALA A 32 -0.34 0.47 -8.34
C ALA A 32 -0.37 -0.53 -7.18
N ALA A 33 0.02 -0.09 -5.98
CA ALA A 33 -0.02 -0.95 -4.80
C ALA A 33 -1.45 -1.37 -4.48
N LEU A 34 -2.38 -0.42 -4.47
CA LEU A 34 -3.78 -0.71 -4.19
C LEU A 34 -4.39 -1.62 -5.26
N SER A 35 -4.00 -1.42 -6.51
CA SER A 35 -4.47 -2.28 -7.60
C SER A 35 -3.94 -3.70 -7.46
N ASP A 36 -2.66 -3.85 -7.10
CA ASP A 36 -2.07 -5.17 -6.91
C ASP A 36 -2.80 -5.94 -5.80
N LEU A 37 -3.05 -5.28 -4.66
CA LEU A 37 -3.78 -5.90 -3.57
C LEU A 37 -5.21 -6.24 -3.97
N SER A 38 -5.88 -5.33 -4.65
CA SER A 38 -7.26 -5.54 -5.07
C SER A 38 -7.37 -6.70 -6.05
N MET A 39 -6.44 -6.82 -6.98
CA MET A 39 -6.42 -7.92 -7.93
C MET A 39 -6.24 -9.27 -7.26
N CYS A 40 -5.61 -9.28 -6.09
CA CYS A 40 -5.42 -10.49 -5.31
C CYS A 40 -6.57 -10.78 -4.35
N GLY A 41 -7.62 -9.97 -4.38
CA GLY A 41 -8.81 -10.19 -3.58
C GLY A 41 -8.79 -9.50 -2.22
N VAL A 42 -7.85 -8.57 -2.00
CA VAL A 42 -7.81 -7.82 -0.75
C VAL A 42 -8.74 -6.60 -0.86
N ASN A 43 -9.55 -6.38 0.17
CA ASN A 43 -10.44 -5.23 0.20
C ASN A 43 -9.65 -4.01 0.66
N VAL A 44 -9.21 -3.20 -0.30
CA VAL A 44 -8.38 -2.02 -0.02
C VAL A 44 -9.19 -0.83 0.51
N HIS A 45 -10.51 -0.97 0.61
CA HIS A 45 -11.38 0.09 1.11
C HIS A 45 -11.67 -0.02 2.61
N LEU A 46 -11.08 -1.02 3.28
CA LEU A 46 -11.25 -1.14 4.73
C LEU A 46 -10.63 0.07 5.44
N VAL A 47 -11.34 0.53 6.45
CA VAL A 47 -10.89 1.68 7.24
C VAL A 47 -10.91 1.30 8.72
N ASP A 48 -10.16 2.07 9.52
CA ASP A 48 -10.16 1.88 10.97
C ASP A 48 -11.33 2.63 11.60
N THR A 49 -11.36 2.68 12.92
CA THR A 49 -12.46 3.31 13.65
C THR A 49 -12.56 4.82 13.43
N GLN A 50 -11.51 5.42 12.88
CA GLN A 50 -11.48 6.86 12.61
C GLN A 50 -11.65 7.17 11.13
N GLY A 51 -12.01 6.19 10.33
CA GLY A 51 -12.23 6.38 8.90
C GLY A 51 -10.97 6.45 8.06
N GLU A 52 -9.83 6.08 8.63
CA GLU A 52 -8.57 6.08 7.90
C GLU A 52 -8.25 4.67 7.37
N MET A 53 -7.40 4.61 6.34
CA MET A 53 -7.02 3.33 5.75
C MET A 53 -6.57 2.34 6.82
N ASP A 54 -7.03 1.10 6.71
CA ASP A 54 -6.65 0.04 7.66
C ASP A 54 -5.12 -0.04 7.81
N PRO A 55 -4.60 -0.16 9.04
CA PRO A 55 -3.15 -0.13 9.25
C PRO A 55 -2.36 -1.19 8.52
N LEU A 56 -2.88 -2.41 8.38
CA LEU A 56 -2.14 -3.45 7.68
C LEU A 56 -2.12 -3.20 6.18
N ILE A 57 -3.21 -2.67 5.62
CA ILE A 57 -3.24 -2.28 4.22
C ILE A 57 -2.27 -1.11 3.99
N LEU A 58 -2.25 -0.15 4.90
CA LEU A 58 -1.31 0.96 4.82
C LEU A 58 0.14 0.46 4.86
N ASN A 59 0.44 -0.52 5.75
CA ASN A 59 1.77 -1.11 5.79
C ASN A 59 2.15 -1.77 4.47
N ALA A 60 1.21 -2.47 3.83
CA ALA A 60 1.47 -3.08 2.53
C ALA A 60 1.79 -2.01 1.49
N VAL A 61 1.04 -0.91 1.47
CA VAL A 61 1.30 0.20 0.55
C VAL A 61 2.67 0.81 0.83
N LYS A 62 3.02 1.00 2.11
CA LYS A 62 4.33 1.53 2.47
C LYS A 62 5.47 0.63 1.98
N LEU A 63 5.33 -0.68 2.16
CA LEU A 63 6.35 -1.62 1.70
C LEU A 63 6.50 -1.61 0.19
N PHE A 64 5.37 -1.58 -0.53
CA PHE A 64 5.38 -1.49 -1.98
C PHE A 64 6.15 -0.25 -2.44
N CYS A 65 5.87 0.89 -1.82
CA CYS A 65 6.54 2.14 -2.19
C CYS A 65 8.04 2.11 -1.81
N LYS A 66 8.39 1.47 -0.69
CA LYS A 66 9.79 1.34 -0.31
C LYS A 66 10.59 0.56 -1.33
N VAL A 67 10.02 -0.51 -1.90
CA VAL A 67 10.69 -1.27 -2.96
C VAL A 67 11.00 -0.35 -4.12
N GLU A 68 10.04 0.51 -4.48
CA GLU A 68 10.15 1.36 -5.64
C GLU A 68 11.19 2.48 -5.46
N TYR A 69 11.30 3.02 -4.25
CA TYR A 69 12.07 4.23 -4.01
C TYR A 69 13.37 4.04 -3.22
N THR A 70 13.73 2.82 -2.85
CA THR A 70 15.01 2.60 -2.16
C THR A 70 16.14 2.51 -3.17
N ASP A 71 17.30 3.07 -2.79
CA ASP A 71 18.51 2.95 -3.60
C ASP A 71 19.28 1.66 -3.33
N ASP A 72 18.94 0.95 -2.26
CA ASP A 72 19.69 -0.21 -1.80
C ASP A 72 19.02 -1.47 -2.29
N THR A 73 19.65 -2.22 -3.19
CA THR A 73 19.05 -3.41 -3.78
C THR A 73 18.82 -4.52 -2.75
N SER A 74 19.65 -4.62 -1.71
CA SER A 74 19.42 -5.65 -0.70
C SER A 74 18.23 -5.28 0.18
N LYS A 75 18.03 -3.98 0.45
CA LYS A 75 16.84 -3.54 1.16
C LYS A 75 15.59 -3.68 0.30
N ALA A 76 15.69 -3.44 -1.00
CA ALA A 76 14.57 -3.63 -1.91
C ALA A 76 14.09 -5.09 -1.86
N ALA A 77 15.02 -6.04 -1.90
CA ALA A 77 14.66 -7.45 -1.81
C ALA A 77 13.99 -7.78 -0.47
N GLU A 78 14.47 -7.20 0.61
CA GLU A 78 13.88 -7.38 1.93
C GLU A 78 12.47 -6.83 1.99
N TYR A 79 12.26 -5.61 1.49
CA TYR A 79 10.94 -4.99 1.48
C TYR A 79 9.97 -5.77 0.58
N GLN A 80 10.45 -6.27 -0.55
CA GLN A 80 9.62 -7.07 -1.44
C GLN A 80 9.17 -8.35 -0.74
N ARG A 81 10.08 -9.01 -0.03
CA ARG A 81 9.75 -10.23 0.72
C ARG A 81 8.71 -9.95 1.79
N ARG A 82 8.86 -8.83 2.51
CA ARG A 82 7.89 -8.44 3.53
C ARG A 82 6.54 -8.11 2.92
N TYR A 83 6.53 -7.43 1.78
CA TYR A 83 5.30 -7.12 1.08
C TYR A 83 4.58 -8.39 0.67
N ASP A 84 5.32 -9.33 0.07
CA ASP A 84 4.75 -10.59 -0.39
C ASP A 84 4.15 -11.38 0.78
N ALA A 85 4.85 -11.42 1.91
CA ALA A 85 4.38 -12.12 3.10
C ALA A 85 3.10 -11.47 3.65
N LEU A 86 3.08 -10.15 3.74
CA LEU A 86 1.91 -9.44 4.24
C LEU A 86 0.73 -9.60 3.30
N LYS A 87 0.96 -9.48 2.00
CA LYS A 87 -0.09 -9.67 0.99
C LYS A 87 -0.68 -11.08 1.11
N SER A 88 0.18 -12.08 1.29
CA SER A 88 -0.28 -13.46 1.45
C SER A 88 -1.19 -13.61 2.66
N CYS A 89 -0.83 -12.98 3.78
CA CYS A 89 -1.66 -12.98 4.98
C CYS A 89 -3.00 -12.29 4.74
N LEU A 90 -2.99 -11.15 4.05
CA LEU A 90 -4.22 -10.41 3.77
C LEU A 90 -5.13 -11.21 2.84
N MET A 91 -4.56 -11.90 1.87
CA MET A 91 -5.33 -12.70 0.92
C MET A 91 -6.05 -13.86 1.59
N THR A 92 -5.50 -14.39 2.66
CA THR A 92 -6.07 -15.56 3.33
C THR A 92 -6.92 -15.21 4.55
N SER A 93 -6.91 -13.94 4.98
CA SER A 93 -7.70 -13.51 6.13
C SER A 93 -9.10 -13.14 5.70
N GLY A 94 -10.11 -13.74 6.34
CA GLY A 94 -11.50 -13.42 6.02
C GLY A 94 -11.85 -11.95 6.18
N LYS A 95 -11.22 -11.28 7.14
CA LYS A 95 -11.47 -9.87 7.39
C LYS A 95 -11.04 -9.00 6.21
N TYR A 96 -9.95 -9.36 5.55
CA TYR A 96 -9.35 -8.53 4.52
C TYR A 96 -9.72 -8.96 3.10
N ARG A 97 -10.45 -10.04 2.95
CA ARG A 97 -10.86 -10.47 1.62
C ARG A 97 -12.03 -9.63 1.13
N GLU A 98 -11.98 -9.28 -0.14
CA GLU A 98 -13.10 -8.60 -0.75
C GLU A 98 -14.25 -9.58 -0.87
N VAL A 99 -15.41 -9.20 -0.33
CA VAL A 99 -16.58 -10.05 -0.41
C VAL A 99 -17.17 -9.86 -1.79
N ALA A 100 -17.25 -10.94 -2.55
CA ALA A 100 -17.90 -10.88 -3.85
C ALA A 100 -19.33 -10.40 -3.64
N ALA A 101 -19.76 -9.52 -4.47
CA ALA A 101 -21.12 -9.03 -4.41
C ALA A 101 -22.04 -10.16 -4.70
N VAL A 102 -22.61 -10.68 -3.71
CA VAL A 102 -23.39 -11.81 -3.87
C VAL A 102 -24.76 -11.42 -4.04
N GLU A 103 -24.93 -11.66 -4.55
CA GLU A 103 -25.96 -11.44 -4.35
C GLU A 103 -26.67 -11.91 -4.75
#